data_a13088e9dc3ca972bf4a81ff9f19d6d2
#
_entry.id   a13088e9dc3ca972bf4a81ff9f19d6d2
#
_cell.length_a   1.000
_cell.length_b   1.000
_cell.length_c   1.000
_cell.angle_alpha   90.00
_cell.angle_beta   90.00
_cell.angle_gamma   90.00
#
_symmetry.space_group_name_H-M   'P 1'
#
loop_
_entity.id
_entity.type
_entity.pdbx_description
1 polymer ?
#
loop_
_entity_poly.entity_id
_entity_poly.type
_entity_poly.pdbx_seq_one_letter_code
_entity_poly.pdbx_strand_id
1 'polypeptide(L)'
;MKNRKLYLARFSGRNSDQTFYKIGQCWQYDADERFLFEKEQYNNYDIKIMASAWGPADEVDFWEQKLLGTKKKDFWIKEKFSGVTEIRQFTWVEIGHIISKLKQLSNKWYKLRNKV
;
A
#
# COMPACT_ATOMS: atom_id res chain seq x y z
N MET A 1 0.79 15.15 -16.91
CA MET A 1 0.40 13.85 -16.37
C MET A 1 0.63 13.82 -14.85
N LYS A 2 -0.38 13.43 -14.10
CA LYS A 2 -0.28 13.39 -12.63
C LYS A 2 0.43 12.12 -12.19
N ASN A 3 1.29 12.23 -11.20
CA ASN A 3 1.94 11.08 -10.55
C ASN A 3 1.23 10.76 -9.25
N ARG A 4 1.29 9.50 -8.86
CA ARG A 4 0.77 9.03 -7.57
C ARG A 4 1.79 8.07 -6.95
N LYS A 5 1.67 7.86 -5.63
CA LYS A 5 2.43 6.84 -4.93
C LYS A 5 1.59 5.58 -4.80
N LEU A 6 2.22 4.46 -5.08
CA LEU A 6 1.69 3.13 -4.77
C LEU A 6 2.45 2.61 -3.55
N TYR A 7 1.75 2.17 -2.51
CA TYR A 7 2.40 1.76 -1.27
C TYR A 7 1.86 0.45 -0.73
N LEU A 8 2.70 -0.21 0.08
CA LEU A 8 2.33 -1.37 0.88
C LEU A 8 2.51 -1.00 2.35
N ALA A 9 1.44 -1.09 3.13
CA ALA A 9 1.45 -0.81 4.57
C ALA A 9 1.09 -2.06 5.36
N ARG A 10 1.78 -2.29 6.48
CA ARG A 10 1.46 -3.34 7.44
C ARG A 10 0.75 -2.73 8.63
N PHE A 11 -0.38 -3.33 8.99
CA PHE A 11 -1.16 -2.98 10.16
C PHE A 11 -1.02 -4.07 11.21
N SER A 12 -0.59 -3.70 12.41
CA SER A 12 -0.48 -4.63 13.54
C SER A 12 -1.38 -4.12 14.66
N GLY A 13 -2.29 -4.97 15.14
CA GLY A 13 -3.19 -4.59 16.22
C GLY A 13 -2.44 -4.33 17.52
N ARG A 14 -2.78 -3.23 18.20
CA ARG A 14 -2.17 -2.89 19.51
C ARG A 14 -2.75 -3.75 20.63
N ASN A 15 -4.03 -4.12 20.50
CA ASN A 15 -4.77 -4.88 21.51
C ASN A 15 -5.25 -6.23 20.98
N SER A 16 -4.65 -6.71 19.90
CA SER A 16 -5.00 -7.98 19.28
C SER A 16 -3.79 -8.53 18.53
N ASP A 17 -3.83 -9.81 18.20
CA ASP A 17 -2.79 -10.46 17.40
C ASP A 17 -3.00 -10.30 15.90
N GLN A 18 -3.98 -9.48 15.52
CA GLN A 18 -4.33 -9.31 14.11
C GLN A 18 -3.26 -8.51 13.38
N THR A 19 -2.81 -9.05 12.26
CA THR A 19 -1.89 -8.36 11.34
C THR A 19 -2.45 -8.49 9.94
N PHE A 20 -2.48 -7.40 9.21
CA PHE A 20 -2.92 -7.40 7.82
C PHE A 20 -2.18 -6.33 7.04
N TYR A 21 -2.36 -6.33 5.73
CA TYR A 21 -1.64 -5.44 4.83
C TYR A 21 -2.62 -4.67 3.96
N LYS A 22 -2.23 -3.47 3.61
CA LYS A 22 -2.98 -2.62 2.68
C LYS A 22 -2.07 -2.22 1.53
N ILE A 23 -2.56 -2.43 0.30
CA ILE A 23 -1.96 -1.85 -0.90
C ILE A 23 -2.86 -0.69 -1.30
N GLY A 24 -2.30 0.50 -1.42
CA GLY A 24 -3.09 1.67 -1.74
C GLY A 24 -2.30 2.70 -2.53
N GLN A 25 -2.94 3.79 -2.86
CA GLN A 25 -2.29 4.89 -3.57
C GLN A 25 -2.65 6.23 -2.94
N CYS A 26 -1.75 7.19 -3.09
CA CYS A 26 -1.97 8.55 -2.62
C CYS A 26 -1.29 9.54 -3.58
N TRP A 27 -1.54 10.85 -3.36
CA TRP A 27 -0.89 11.87 -4.16
C TRP A 27 0.61 11.91 -3.89
N GLN A 28 1.39 12.18 -4.94
CA GLN A 28 2.85 12.26 -4.83
C GLN A 28 3.33 13.33 -3.86
N TYR A 29 2.55 14.39 -3.67
CA TYR A 29 2.93 15.51 -2.80
C TYR A 29 2.59 15.28 -1.33
N ASP A 30 1.93 14.18 -1.02
CA ASP A 30 1.77 13.77 0.37
C ASP A 30 3.17 13.43 0.87
N ALA A 31 3.70 14.27 1.76
CA ALA A 31 5.10 14.21 2.19
C ALA A 31 5.45 12.87 2.82
N ASP A 32 4.45 12.25 3.46
CA ASP A 32 4.63 10.99 4.16
C ASP A 32 3.32 10.22 4.12
N GLU A 33 3.35 9.01 3.62
CA GLU A 33 2.19 8.12 3.58
C GLU A 33 1.57 7.94 4.97
N ARG A 34 2.36 8.09 6.02
CA ARG A 34 1.89 7.98 7.39
C ARG A 34 0.79 8.97 7.74
N PHE A 35 0.76 10.13 7.09
CA PHE A 35 -0.32 11.11 7.30
C PHE A 35 -1.70 10.55 6.96
N LEU A 36 -1.76 9.59 6.06
CA LEU A 36 -3.01 8.93 5.71
C LEU A 36 -3.63 8.19 6.89
N PHE A 37 -2.78 7.81 7.86
CA PHE A 37 -3.16 6.93 8.95
C PHE A 37 -3.15 7.63 10.32
N GLU A 38 -3.07 8.96 10.34
CA GLU A 38 -3.11 9.73 11.59
C GLU A 38 -4.54 10.01 12.07
N LYS A 39 -5.53 9.40 11.43
CA LYS A 39 -6.94 9.53 11.82
C LYS A 39 -7.27 8.59 12.96
N GLU A 40 -8.21 9.02 13.81
CA GLU A 40 -8.65 8.25 14.97
C GLU A 40 -9.06 6.80 14.63
N GLN A 41 -9.63 6.58 13.45
CA GLN A 41 -10.04 5.24 13.01
C GLN A 41 -8.90 4.23 12.94
N TYR A 42 -7.64 4.70 12.94
CA TYR A 42 -6.47 3.82 12.88
C TYR A 42 -5.76 3.66 14.22
N ASN A 43 -6.28 4.26 15.30
CA ASN A 43 -5.60 4.27 16.61
C ASN A 43 -5.39 2.88 17.22
N ASN A 44 -6.13 1.88 16.78
CA ASN A 44 -5.99 0.51 17.28
C ASN A 44 -4.86 -0.28 16.60
N TYR A 45 -4.10 0.37 15.72
CA TYR A 45 -3.07 -0.30 14.93
C TYR A 45 -1.76 0.45 14.97
N ASP A 46 -0.67 -0.33 14.95
CA ASP A 46 0.65 0.17 14.61
C ASP A 46 0.83 -0.03 13.11
N ILE A 47 1.17 1.03 12.40
CA ILE A 47 1.20 1.04 10.93
C ILE A 47 2.60 1.31 10.45
N LYS A 48 3.09 0.46 9.54
CA LYS A 48 4.41 0.60 8.95
C LYS A 48 4.30 0.58 7.43
N ILE A 49 4.88 1.59 6.78
CA ILE A 49 5.02 1.59 5.32
C ILE A 49 6.20 0.68 4.97
N MET A 50 5.90 -0.40 4.27
CA MET A 50 6.89 -1.43 3.92
C MET A 50 7.66 -1.08 2.65
N ALA A 51 6.97 -0.48 1.69
CA ALA A 51 7.55 -0.08 0.41
C ALA A 51 6.62 0.89 -0.30
N SER A 52 7.17 1.71 -1.18
CA SER A 52 6.37 2.60 -2.02
C SER A 52 7.08 2.86 -3.34
N ALA A 53 6.32 3.27 -4.34
CA ALA A 53 6.83 3.63 -5.66
C ALA A 53 6.01 4.79 -6.22
N TRP A 54 6.67 5.65 -6.94
CA TRP A 54 6.15 6.92 -7.45
C TRP A 54 6.07 6.87 -8.96
N GLY A 55 4.90 6.99 -9.53
CA GLY A 55 4.79 6.89 -10.97
C GLY A 55 3.50 7.45 -11.57
N PRO A 56 3.34 7.29 -12.89
CA PRO A 56 2.14 7.77 -13.59
C PRO A 56 0.87 7.15 -13.01
N ALA A 57 -0.17 7.98 -12.86
CA ALA A 57 -1.41 7.58 -12.20
C ALA A 57 -2.06 6.33 -12.82
N ASP A 58 -2.05 6.23 -14.14
CA ASP A 58 -2.63 5.09 -14.84
C ASP A 58 -1.87 3.78 -14.58
N GLU A 59 -0.52 3.85 -14.53
CA GLU A 59 0.28 2.67 -14.19
C GLU A 59 0.12 2.30 -12.72
N VAL A 60 0.03 3.29 -11.83
CA VAL A 60 -0.22 3.06 -10.40
C VAL A 60 -1.56 2.35 -10.21
N ASP A 61 -2.62 2.81 -10.88
CA ASP A 61 -3.93 2.16 -10.84
C ASP A 61 -3.85 0.71 -11.33
N PHE A 62 -3.17 0.48 -12.44
CA PHE A 62 -2.99 -0.86 -13.01
C PHE A 62 -2.33 -1.79 -12.01
N TRP A 63 -1.21 -1.37 -11.42
CA TRP A 63 -0.45 -2.23 -10.50
C TRP A 63 -1.15 -2.42 -9.17
N GLU A 64 -1.87 -1.41 -8.66
CA GLU A 64 -2.68 -1.59 -7.46
C GLU A 64 -3.69 -2.71 -7.67
N GLN A 65 -4.45 -2.65 -8.76
CA GLN A 65 -5.45 -3.67 -9.06
C GLN A 65 -4.82 -5.03 -9.28
N LYS A 66 -3.71 -5.10 -9.98
CA LYS A 66 -3.03 -6.35 -10.25
C LYS A 66 -2.51 -7.00 -8.98
N LEU A 67 -1.91 -6.23 -8.08
CA LEU A 67 -1.38 -6.76 -6.83
C LEU A 67 -2.50 -7.19 -5.87
N LEU A 68 -3.61 -6.46 -5.83
CA LEU A 68 -4.78 -6.80 -5.01
C LEU A 68 -5.55 -8.00 -5.58
N GLY A 69 -5.66 -8.07 -6.90
CA GLY A 69 -6.48 -9.06 -7.59
C GLY A 69 -5.99 -10.49 -7.46
N THR A 70 -4.75 -10.69 -7.07
CA THR A 70 -4.18 -12.04 -6.89
C THR A 70 -4.59 -12.67 -5.57
N LYS A 71 -5.20 -11.92 -4.66
CA LYS A 71 -5.56 -12.40 -3.33
C LYS A 71 -6.95 -11.90 -2.95
N LYS A 72 -7.82 -12.82 -2.53
CA LYS A 72 -9.14 -12.46 -2.05
C LYS A 72 -9.06 -11.98 -0.62
N LYS A 73 -9.98 -11.08 -0.25
CA LYS A 73 -10.17 -10.67 1.14
C LYS A 73 -10.96 -11.79 1.85
N ASP A 74 -10.26 -12.62 2.59
CA ASP A 74 -10.81 -13.81 3.24
C ASP A 74 -10.72 -13.79 4.76
N PHE A 75 -10.54 -12.60 5.34
CA PHE A 75 -10.46 -12.46 6.80
C PHE A 75 -11.43 -11.38 7.28
N TRP A 76 -11.77 -11.45 8.56
CA TRP A 76 -12.71 -10.54 9.17
C TRP A 76 -11.98 -9.47 9.99
N ILE A 77 -12.43 -8.22 9.85
CA ILE A 77 -11.94 -7.08 10.62
C ILE A 77 -13.10 -6.48 11.37
N LYS A 78 -12.95 -6.36 12.69
CA LYS A 78 -13.99 -5.82 13.56
C LYS A 78 -14.22 -4.34 13.29
N GLU A 79 -13.16 -3.57 13.18
CA GLU A 79 -13.23 -2.14 12.90
C GLU A 79 -13.42 -1.90 11.42
N LYS A 80 -14.28 -0.93 11.08
CA LYS A 80 -14.48 -0.48 9.71
C LYS A 80 -13.80 0.86 9.52
N PHE A 81 -13.05 1.00 8.44
CA PHE A 81 -12.38 2.25 8.12
C PHE A 81 -12.25 2.38 6.59
N SER A 82 -11.90 3.61 6.15
CA SER A 82 -11.69 3.88 4.73
C SER A 82 -10.59 2.99 4.16
N GLY A 83 -10.86 2.38 3.00
CA GLY A 83 -9.90 1.51 2.34
C GLY A 83 -9.90 0.08 2.84
N VAL A 84 -10.87 -0.33 3.65
CA VAL A 84 -10.96 -1.70 4.16
C VAL A 84 -11.04 -2.74 3.03
N THR A 85 -11.57 -2.38 1.87
CA THR A 85 -11.67 -3.26 0.71
C THR A 85 -10.31 -3.55 0.07
N GLU A 86 -9.27 -2.78 0.39
CA GLU A 86 -7.92 -2.91 -0.14
C GLU A 86 -7.00 -3.69 0.80
N ILE A 87 -7.57 -4.28 1.85
CA ILE A 87 -6.83 -5.03 2.85
C ILE A 87 -6.74 -6.49 2.46
N ARG A 88 -5.58 -7.10 2.67
CA ARG A 88 -5.32 -8.52 2.37
C ARG A 88 -4.47 -9.16 3.45
N GLN A 89 -4.60 -10.48 3.56
CA GLN A 89 -3.73 -11.35 4.34
C GLN A 89 -2.72 -11.97 3.38
N PHE A 90 -1.55 -11.37 3.28
CA PHE A 90 -0.48 -11.89 2.43
C PHE A 90 0.46 -12.79 3.22
N THR A 91 0.96 -13.84 2.57
CA THR A 91 2.02 -14.66 3.15
C THR A 91 3.37 -13.93 3.06
N TRP A 92 4.37 -14.43 3.78
CA TRP A 92 5.72 -13.88 3.74
C TRP A 92 6.30 -13.85 2.32
N VAL A 93 6.05 -14.91 1.55
CA VAL A 93 6.52 -15.00 0.17
C VAL A 93 5.83 -13.94 -0.69
N GLU A 94 4.52 -13.80 -0.54
CA GLU A 94 3.75 -12.79 -1.26
C GLU A 94 4.22 -11.37 -0.93
N ILE A 95 4.48 -11.08 0.34
CA ILE A 95 5.00 -9.78 0.76
C ILE A 95 6.36 -9.51 0.15
N GLY A 96 7.24 -10.50 0.13
CA GLY A 96 8.55 -10.38 -0.51
C GLY A 96 8.44 -10.04 -2.00
N HIS A 97 7.52 -10.70 -2.70
CA HIS A 97 7.27 -10.44 -4.12
C HIS A 97 6.71 -9.02 -4.35
N ILE A 98 5.80 -8.57 -3.49
CA ILE A 98 5.22 -7.23 -3.60
C ILE A 98 6.29 -6.17 -3.37
N ILE A 99 7.10 -6.31 -2.33
CA ILE A 99 8.20 -5.38 -2.04
C ILE A 99 9.18 -5.33 -3.22
N SER A 100 9.56 -6.49 -3.75
CA SER A 100 10.45 -6.58 -4.89
C SER A 100 9.87 -5.88 -6.12
N LYS A 101 8.58 -6.09 -6.39
CA LYS A 101 7.89 -5.43 -7.50
C LYS A 101 7.85 -3.92 -7.31
N LEU A 102 7.55 -3.43 -6.11
CA LEU A 102 7.53 -2.00 -5.84
C LEU A 102 8.90 -1.36 -6.03
N LYS A 103 9.97 -2.06 -5.65
CA LYS A 103 11.35 -1.60 -5.90
C LYS A 103 11.65 -1.50 -7.39
N GLN A 104 11.25 -2.51 -8.16
CA GLN A 104 11.42 -2.49 -9.62
C GLN A 104 10.66 -1.33 -10.26
N LEU A 105 9.42 -1.12 -9.85
CA LEU A 105 8.58 -0.03 -10.35
C LEU A 105 9.16 1.32 -9.95
N SER A 106 9.66 1.44 -8.72
CA SER A 106 10.29 2.67 -8.25
C SER A 106 11.47 3.06 -9.15
N ASN A 107 12.33 2.10 -9.49
CA ASN A 107 13.46 2.34 -10.38
C ASN A 107 13.03 2.70 -11.81
N LYS A 108 12.06 1.96 -12.34
CA LYS A 108 11.52 2.20 -13.68
C LYS A 108 10.91 3.61 -13.78
N TRP A 109 10.06 3.95 -12.81
CA TRP A 109 9.35 5.24 -12.82
C TRP A 109 10.28 6.41 -12.52
N TYR A 110 11.29 6.19 -11.68
CA TYR A 110 12.33 7.20 -11.44
C TYR A 110 13.04 7.57 -12.74
N LYS A 111 13.44 6.57 -13.53
CA LYS A 111 14.10 6.79 -14.82
C LYS A 111 13.18 7.54 -15.80
N LEU A 112 11.89 7.21 -15.80
CA LEU A 112 10.92 7.90 -16.66
C LEU A 112 10.75 9.37 -16.26
N ARG A 113 10.67 9.66 -14.95
CA ARG A 113 10.52 11.04 -14.47
C ARG A 113 11.73 11.90 -14.79
N ASN A 114 12.91 11.32 -14.78
CA ASN A 114 14.17 12.04 -14.99
C ASN A 114 14.67 11.98 -16.44
N LYS A 115 13.88 11.41 -17.32
CA LYS A 115 14.18 11.37 -18.74
C LYS A 115 13.70 12.66 -19.36
N VAL A 116 14.63 13.54 -19.63
CA VAL A 116 14.34 14.85 -20.26
C VAL A 116 14.72 14.82 -21.71
#